data_b20876ce1a26a16631cb0fd728509b0f
#
_entry.id   b20876ce1a26a16631cb0fd728509b0f
#
_cell.length_a   1.000
_cell.length_b   1.000
_cell.length_c   1.000
_cell.angle_alpha   90.00
_cell.angle_beta   90.00
_cell.angle_gamma   90.00
#
_symmetry.space_group_name_H-M   'P 1'
#
loop_
_entity.id
_entity.type
_entity.pdbx_description
1 polymer ?
#
loop_
_entity_poly.entity_id
_entity_poly.type
_entity_poly.pdbx_seq_one_letter_code
_entity_poly.pdbx_strand_id
1 'polypeptide(L)'
;MKVVILAGGKGTRISEETILKPKPMIEIGGKPILWHIMKIYSYFGINEFIICCGYKGYLIKEYFANYFLHMSDITFNMESNSIKVHKKNSEPWVVTLVDTGEKSCTGGRLKRVREYLDEDDFCFTYGDGLADINISNLIDFHKEHKRMATITAVKPPGRYGALVLDEYNKVNTFQEKPDGDRSWINGGFFVLNPKVIDLIENDYTNWEEHPLSSLANQNELYAYKHSGFWHPMDTLRDKRYLNKLIKLKKAPWIKK
;
A
#
# COMPACT_ATOMS: atom_id res chain seq x y z
N MET A 1 5.73 0.07 16.37
CA MET A 1 5.74 -0.71 15.08
C MET A 1 5.69 0.29 13.94
N LYS A 2 6.58 0.17 12.97
CA LYS A 2 6.69 1.06 11.81
C LYS A 2 6.02 0.43 10.58
N VAL A 3 5.64 1.26 9.60
CA VAL A 3 5.08 0.81 8.32
C VAL A 3 5.99 1.28 7.20
N VAL A 4 6.51 0.36 6.41
CA VAL A 4 7.23 0.67 5.17
C VAL A 4 6.24 0.66 4.00
N ILE A 5 6.21 1.75 3.23
CA ILE A 5 5.32 1.89 2.06
C ILE A 5 6.14 2.08 0.79
N LEU A 6 5.98 1.20 -0.19
CA LEU A 6 6.62 1.35 -1.49
C LEU A 6 5.92 2.41 -2.34
N ALA A 7 6.60 3.51 -2.60
CA ALA A 7 6.06 4.67 -3.33
C ALA A 7 6.94 5.13 -4.51
N GLY A 8 7.94 4.33 -4.90
CA GLY A 8 8.96 4.75 -5.87
C GLY A 8 8.79 4.24 -7.30
N GLY A 9 7.75 3.44 -7.59
CA GLY A 9 7.51 2.86 -8.92
C GLY A 9 6.98 3.87 -9.94
N LYS A 10 7.24 3.63 -11.25
CA LYS A 10 6.82 4.51 -12.36
C LYS A 10 5.31 4.51 -12.63
N GLY A 11 4.60 3.45 -12.26
CA GLY A 11 3.15 3.35 -12.45
C GLY A 11 2.71 3.35 -13.92
N THR A 12 3.43 2.68 -14.80
CA THR A 12 3.26 2.71 -16.27
C THR A 12 1.87 2.25 -16.75
N ARG A 13 1.16 1.43 -15.96
CA ARG A 13 -0.20 0.95 -16.28
C ARG A 13 -1.29 2.03 -16.16
N ILE A 14 -0.98 3.18 -15.56
CA ILE A 14 -1.85 4.35 -15.42
C ILE A 14 -1.09 5.62 -15.86
N SER A 15 -0.43 5.54 -17.01
CA SER A 15 0.49 6.54 -17.54
C SER A 15 -0.14 7.93 -17.68
N GLU A 16 -1.43 8.01 -17.99
CA GLU A 16 -2.18 9.27 -18.14
C GLU A 16 -2.11 10.14 -16.87
N GLU A 17 -2.02 9.52 -15.71
CA GLU A 17 -1.89 10.22 -14.43
C GLU A 17 -0.41 10.32 -14.00
N THR A 18 0.40 9.28 -14.27
CA THR A 18 1.76 9.23 -13.74
C THR A 18 2.75 10.08 -14.52
N ILE A 19 2.38 10.59 -15.70
CA ILE A 19 3.11 11.68 -16.36
C ILE A 19 3.17 12.93 -15.49
N LEU A 20 2.15 13.23 -14.69
CA LEU A 20 2.10 14.41 -13.84
C LEU A 20 2.60 14.17 -12.43
N LYS A 21 2.20 13.07 -11.78
CA LYS A 21 2.52 12.76 -10.38
C LYS A 21 2.80 11.25 -10.17
N PRO A 22 3.61 10.85 -9.17
CA PRO A 22 3.83 9.43 -8.94
C PRO A 22 2.54 8.74 -8.49
N LYS A 23 2.38 7.46 -8.82
CA LYS A 23 1.16 6.67 -8.56
C LYS A 23 0.59 6.83 -7.15
N PRO A 24 1.40 6.82 -6.06
CA PRO A 24 0.91 7.01 -4.70
C PRO A 24 0.28 8.39 -4.44
N MET A 25 0.56 9.38 -5.30
CA MET A 25 0.00 10.74 -5.22
C MET A 25 -1.24 10.95 -6.09
N ILE A 26 -1.72 9.92 -6.77
CA ILE A 26 -3.00 9.99 -7.51
C ILE A 26 -4.15 10.06 -6.51
N GLU A 27 -5.05 11.02 -6.71
CA GLU A 27 -6.10 11.31 -5.75
C GLU A 27 -7.34 10.44 -5.95
N ILE A 28 -7.88 10.02 -4.80
CA ILE A 28 -9.17 9.35 -4.66
C ILE A 28 -9.97 10.15 -3.63
N GLY A 29 -11.07 10.74 -4.04
CA GLY A 29 -11.88 11.60 -3.16
C GLY A 29 -11.16 12.85 -2.65
N GLY A 30 -10.24 13.41 -3.43
CA GLY A 30 -9.48 14.61 -3.09
C GLY A 30 -8.28 14.37 -2.13
N LYS A 31 -7.92 13.11 -1.87
CA LYS A 31 -6.73 12.74 -1.08
C LYS A 31 -5.89 11.73 -1.87
N PRO A 32 -4.54 11.80 -1.82
CA PRO A 32 -3.67 10.79 -2.43
C PRO A 32 -3.98 9.38 -1.96
N ILE A 33 -3.84 8.35 -2.82
CA ILE A 33 -4.02 6.97 -2.39
C ILE A 33 -3.07 6.61 -1.23
N LEU A 34 -1.87 7.17 -1.22
CA LEU A 34 -0.91 7.06 -0.11
C LEU A 34 -1.53 7.50 1.23
N TRP A 35 -2.27 8.62 1.24
CA TRP A 35 -2.98 9.09 2.43
C TRP A 35 -4.01 8.06 2.92
N HIS A 36 -4.76 7.45 2.02
CA HIS A 36 -5.74 6.41 2.38
C HIS A 36 -5.07 5.18 2.98
N ILE A 37 -3.94 4.75 2.41
CA ILE A 37 -3.16 3.62 2.94
C ILE A 37 -2.67 3.94 4.36
N MET A 38 -2.11 5.12 4.58
CA MET A 38 -1.67 5.55 5.91
C MET A 38 -2.85 5.61 6.91
N LYS A 39 -4.04 6.04 6.48
CA LYS A 39 -5.25 6.03 7.33
C LYS A 39 -5.69 4.63 7.72
N ILE A 40 -5.51 3.61 6.86
CA ILE A 40 -5.81 2.22 7.23
C ILE A 40 -4.99 1.80 8.44
N TYR A 41 -3.68 2.06 8.44
CA TYR A 41 -2.80 1.74 9.57
C TYR A 41 -3.05 2.62 10.79
N SER A 42 -3.24 3.92 10.57
CA SER A 42 -3.47 4.90 11.63
C SER A 42 -4.75 4.61 12.43
N TYR A 43 -5.78 4.05 11.81
CA TYR A 43 -7.00 3.60 12.49
C TYR A 43 -6.70 2.56 13.59
N PHE A 44 -5.66 1.75 13.42
CA PHE A 44 -5.19 0.75 14.39
C PHE A 44 -4.04 1.27 15.28
N GLY A 45 -3.85 2.60 15.35
CA GLY A 45 -2.86 3.23 16.22
C GLY A 45 -1.42 3.20 15.69
N ILE A 46 -1.18 2.78 14.44
CA ILE A 46 0.15 2.76 13.84
C ILE A 46 0.33 4.04 13.03
N ASN A 47 1.21 4.93 13.51
CA ASN A 47 1.39 6.28 13.00
C ASN A 47 2.83 6.60 12.54
N GLU A 48 3.73 5.63 12.54
CA GLU A 48 5.11 5.79 12.09
C GLU A 48 5.28 5.15 10.70
N PHE A 49 5.61 5.97 9.71
CA PHE A 49 5.68 5.58 8.31
C PHE A 49 7.06 5.85 7.71
N ILE A 50 7.60 4.87 7.01
CA ILE A 50 8.80 5.00 6.18
C ILE A 50 8.37 4.84 4.73
N ILE A 51 8.49 5.90 3.94
CA ILE A 51 8.02 5.93 2.55
C ILE A 51 9.21 5.83 1.61
N CYS A 52 9.26 4.74 0.84
CA CYS A 52 10.30 4.50 -0.15
C CYS A 52 10.02 5.33 -1.41
N CYS A 53 10.60 6.53 -1.49
CA CYS A 53 10.49 7.41 -2.64
C CYS A 53 11.38 6.93 -3.80
N GLY A 54 11.02 7.31 -5.04
CA GLY A 54 11.77 7.02 -6.25
C GLY A 54 11.28 7.93 -7.38
N TYR A 55 10.64 7.38 -8.40
CA TYR A 55 10.09 8.18 -9.50
C TYR A 55 9.24 9.35 -8.98
N LYS A 56 9.64 10.58 -9.34
CA LYS A 56 9.01 11.83 -8.88
C LYS A 56 8.83 11.92 -7.35
N GLY A 57 9.74 11.33 -6.59
CA GLY A 57 9.68 11.29 -5.12
C GLY A 57 9.66 12.68 -4.48
N TYR A 58 10.17 13.70 -5.16
CA TYR A 58 10.11 15.09 -4.69
C TYR A 58 8.68 15.59 -4.48
N LEU A 59 7.71 15.14 -5.30
CA LEU A 59 6.29 15.51 -5.13
C LEU A 59 5.69 14.91 -3.85
N ILE A 60 6.17 13.74 -3.44
CA ILE A 60 5.78 13.15 -2.15
C ILE A 60 6.38 13.97 -1.01
N LYS A 61 7.66 14.36 -1.13
CA LYS A 61 8.34 15.21 -0.14
C LYS A 61 7.67 16.57 -0.01
N GLU A 62 7.34 17.21 -1.13
CA GLU A 62 6.63 18.50 -1.18
C GLU A 62 5.24 18.40 -0.54
N TYR A 63 4.50 17.33 -0.81
CA TYR A 63 3.20 17.08 -0.18
C TYR A 63 3.29 17.05 1.35
N PHE A 64 4.24 16.30 1.91
CA PHE A 64 4.40 16.21 3.37
C PHE A 64 5.02 17.46 3.97
N ALA A 65 5.94 18.14 3.29
CA ALA A 65 6.50 19.42 3.74
C ALA A 65 5.42 20.49 3.89
N ASN A 66 4.41 20.48 3.00
CA ASN A 66 3.29 21.42 3.02
C ASN A 66 2.04 20.86 3.70
N TYR A 67 2.06 19.61 4.17
CA TYR A 67 0.88 18.92 4.71
C TYR A 67 0.20 19.70 5.83
N PHE A 68 1.00 20.19 6.77
CA PHE A 68 0.53 20.96 7.89
C PHE A 68 -0.20 22.25 7.45
N LEU A 69 0.32 22.96 6.44
CA LEU A 69 -0.29 24.16 5.89
C LEU A 69 -1.66 23.85 5.27
N HIS A 70 -1.76 22.75 4.53
CA HIS A 70 -3.01 22.36 3.87
C HIS A 70 -4.08 21.81 4.83
N MET A 71 -3.67 21.32 6.00
CA MET A 71 -4.57 20.73 6.99
C MET A 71 -4.92 21.67 8.14
N SER A 72 -4.52 22.95 8.07
CA SER A 72 -4.72 23.92 9.14
C SER A 72 -5.35 25.20 8.63
N ASP A 73 -6.13 25.88 9.50
CA ASP A 73 -6.55 27.26 9.27
C ASP A 73 -5.40 28.20 9.66
N ILE A 74 -4.89 29.00 8.74
CA ILE A 74 -3.64 29.77 8.90
C ILE A 74 -3.83 31.22 8.51
N THR A 75 -3.25 32.14 9.29
CA THR A 75 -3.06 33.54 8.91
C THR A 75 -1.58 33.78 8.63
N PHE A 76 -1.28 34.29 7.46
CA PHE A 76 0.04 34.83 7.10
C PHE A 76 0.00 36.35 7.29
N ASN A 77 0.87 36.89 8.13
CA ASN A 77 1.11 38.33 8.18
C ASN A 77 2.33 38.64 7.32
N MET A 78 2.08 39.24 6.15
CA MET A 78 3.11 39.51 5.17
C MET A 78 4.05 40.65 5.60
N GLU A 79 3.56 41.60 6.40
CA GLU A 79 4.37 42.73 6.88
C GLU A 79 5.39 42.25 7.92
N SER A 80 4.96 41.44 8.90
CA SER A 80 5.83 40.92 9.97
C SER A 80 6.49 39.58 9.64
N ASN A 81 6.22 39.01 8.42
CA ASN A 81 6.68 37.69 8.00
C ASN A 81 6.41 36.60 9.06
N SER A 82 5.21 36.62 9.63
CA SER A 82 4.82 35.70 10.70
C SER A 82 3.61 34.82 10.31
N ILE A 83 3.53 33.63 10.92
CA ILE A 83 2.49 32.65 10.67
C ILE A 83 1.75 32.35 11.98
N LYS A 84 0.42 32.46 11.95
CA LYS A 84 -0.46 32.07 13.06
C LYS A 84 -1.36 30.92 12.64
N VAL A 85 -1.26 29.78 13.33
CA VAL A 85 -2.10 28.59 13.11
C VAL A 85 -3.28 28.64 14.06
N HIS A 86 -4.52 28.53 13.55
CA HIS A 86 -5.74 28.59 14.32
C HIS A 86 -6.30 27.23 14.68
N LYS A 87 -6.36 26.31 13.71
CA LYS A 87 -6.79 24.94 13.92
C LYS A 87 -5.78 23.96 13.35
N LYS A 88 -5.54 22.89 14.08
CA LYS A 88 -4.68 21.77 13.65
C LYS A 88 -5.57 20.56 13.39
N ASN A 89 -5.74 20.21 12.12
CA ASN A 89 -6.50 19.04 11.70
C ASN A 89 -5.59 17.98 11.05
N SER A 90 -4.27 18.07 11.29
CA SER A 90 -3.31 17.11 10.78
C SER A 90 -3.35 15.81 11.58
N GLU A 91 -3.15 14.70 10.91
CA GLU A 91 -3.00 13.39 11.51
C GLU A 91 -1.71 13.32 12.38
N PRO A 92 -1.69 12.44 13.41
CA PRO A 92 -0.54 12.30 14.32
C PRO A 92 0.59 11.45 13.71
N TRP A 93 0.90 11.67 12.43
CA TRP A 93 1.87 10.86 11.71
C TRP A 93 3.31 11.33 11.90
N VAL A 94 4.20 10.37 12.07
CA VAL A 94 5.64 10.54 11.93
C VAL A 94 6.05 9.92 10.60
N VAL A 95 6.59 10.72 9.68
CA VAL A 95 6.84 10.29 8.30
C VAL A 95 8.30 10.48 7.94
N THR A 96 8.97 9.38 7.62
CA THR A 96 10.33 9.36 7.09
C THR A 96 10.27 9.13 5.58
N LEU A 97 10.82 10.05 4.79
CA LEU A 97 10.81 10.02 3.33
C LEU A 97 12.20 9.68 2.82
N VAL A 98 12.40 8.44 2.37
CA VAL A 98 13.71 7.94 1.95
C VAL A 98 13.80 7.91 0.43
N ASP A 99 14.82 8.51 -0.15
CA ASP A 99 15.12 8.33 -1.56
C ASP A 99 15.76 6.93 -1.76
N THR A 100 14.98 6.03 -2.30
CA THR A 100 15.40 4.66 -2.57
C THR A 100 15.86 4.44 -4.01
N GLY A 101 16.04 5.53 -4.77
CA GLY A 101 16.48 5.50 -6.16
C GLY A 101 15.35 5.23 -7.16
N GLU A 102 15.46 5.77 -8.36
CA GLU A 102 14.44 5.63 -9.39
C GLU A 102 14.38 4.21 -9.99
N LYS A 103 15.55 3.56 -10.11
CA LYS A 103 15.71 2.27 -10.78
C LYS A 103 15.61 1.06 -9.83
N SER A 104 15.55 1.29 -8.53
CA SER A 104 15.49 0.19 -7.54
C SER A 104 14.18 -0.59 -7.67
N CYS A 105 14.28 -1.90 -7.61
CA CYS A 105 13.14 -2.82 -7.53
C CYS A 105 12.54 -2.86 -6.12
N THR A 106 11.47 -3.58 -5.92
CA THR A 106 10.70 -3.63 -4.67
C THR A 106 11.53 -4.08 -3.47
N GLY A 107 12.32 -5.14 -3.61
CA GLY A 107 13.26 -5.60 -2.59
C GLY A 107 14.38 -4.59 -2.35
N GLY A 108 15.00 -4.07 -3.41
CA GLY A 108 16.06 -3.07 -3.26
C GLY A 108 15.61 -1.84 -2.47
N ARG A 109 14.37 -1.37 -2.66
CA ARG A 109 13.80 -0.28 -1.85
C ARG A 109 13.67 -0.66 -0.39
N LEU A 110 13.22 -1.88 -0.11
CA LEU A 110 13.11 -2.39 1.26
C LEU A 110 14.49 -2.48 1.92
N LYS A 111 15.52 -2.93 1.20
CA LYS A 111 16.90 -2.98 1.71
C LYS A 111 17.44 -1.61 2.08
N ARG A 112 17.17 -0.59 1.26
CA ARG A 112 17.65 0.79 1.48
C ARG A 112 17.03 1.50 2.69
N VAL A 113 15.95 0.97 3.25
CA VAL A 113 15.33 1.54 4.46
C VAL A 113 15.69 0.78 5.73
N ARG A 114 16.58 -0.21 5.68
CA ARG A 114 16.99 -1.01 6.85
C ARG A 114 17.44 -0.16 8.04
N GLU A 115 18.19 0.89 7.79
CA GLU A 115 18.71 1.78 8.86
C GLU A 115 17.62 2.57 9.60
N TYR A 116 16.42 2.70 9.03
CA TYR A 116 15.28 3.37 9.65
C TYR A 116 14.34 2.40 10.40
N LEU A 117 14.62 1.09 10.33
CA LEU A 117 13.89 0.05 11.03
C LEU A 117 14.59 -0.32 12.33
N ASP A 118 13.76 -0.65 13.34
CA ASP A 118 14.24 -1.24 14.57
C ASP A 118 14.48 -2.75 14.38
N GLU A 119 14.85 -3.45 15.46
CA GLU A 119 14.96 -4.92 15.43
C GLU A 119 13.60 -5.63 15.61
N ASP A 120 12.53 -4.87 15.86
CA ASP A 120 11.18 -5.39 15.98
C ASP A 120 10.51 -5.60 14.62
N ASP A 121 9.50 -6.48 14.58
CA ASP A 121 8.67 -6.69 13.42
C ASP A 121 8.03 -5.39 12.93
N PHE A 122 7.88 -5.24 11.62
CA PHE A 122 7.33 -4.07 10.98
C PHE A 122 6.27 -4.44 9.93
N CYS A 123 5.36 -3.53 9.66
CA CYS A 123 4.42 -3.66 8.55
C CYS A 123 5.07 -3.19 7.24
N PHE A 124 4.72 -3.86 6.15
CA PHE A 124 5.19 -3.51 4.81
C PHE A 124 4.02 -3.56 3.84
N THR A 125 3.92 -2.58 2.93
CA THR A 125 2.84 -2.54 1.94
C THR A 125 3.23 -1.83 0.65
N TYR A 126 2.48 -2.13 -0.42
CA TYR A 126 2.57 -1.38 -1.67
C TYR A 126 1.80 -0.06 -1.57
N GLY A 127 2.20 0.93 -2.38
CA GLY A 127 1.64 2.27 -2.36
C GLY A 127 0.41 2.47 -3.24
N ASP A 128 -0.31 1.40 -3.59
CA ASP A 128 -1.36 1.45 -4.61
C ASP A 128 -2.59 0.53 -4.35
N GLY A 129 -2.61 -0.22 -3.25
CA GLY A 129 -3.71 -1.10 -2.87
C GLY A 129 -4.51 -0.60 -1.67
N LEU A 130 -5.83 -0.66 -1.74
CA LEU A 130 -6.75 -0.35 -0.65
C LEU A 130 -7.50 -1.60 -0.19
N ALA A 131 -7.64 -1.75 1.13
CA ALA A 131 -8.37 -2.86 1.74
C ALA A 131 -9.07 -2.43 3.04
N ASP A 132 -10.13 -3.10 3.42
CA ASP A 132 -10.76 -2.95 4.74
C ASP A 132 -10.16 -3.91 5.80
N ILE A 133 -8.92 -4.33 5.55
CA ILE A 133 -8.17 -5.27 6.38
C ILE A 133 -8.11 -4.83 7.85
N ASN A 134 -8.21 -5.80 8.75
CA ASN A 134 -7.93 -5.60 10.16
C ASN A 134 -6.43 -5.80 10.43
N ILE A 135 -5.71 -4.67 10.55
CA ILE A 135 -4.26 -4.68 10.77
C ILE A 135 -3.88 -5.30 12.12
N SER A 136 -4.69 -5.10 13.18
CA SER A 136 -4.43 -5.73 14.48
C SER A 136 -4.48 -7.26 14.35
N ASN A 137 -5.51 -7.80 13.72
CA ASN A 137 -5.62 -9.24 13.52
C ASN A 137 -4.48 -9.81 12.65
N LEU A 138 -4.03 -9.05 11.64
CA LEU A 138 -2.88 -9.44 10.82
C LEU A 138 -1.60 -9.52 11.65
N ILE A 139 -1.37 -8.56 12.54
CA ILE A 139 -0.21 -8.52 13.44
C ILE A 139 -0.30 -9.65 14.48
N ASP A 140 -1.46 -9.87 15.06
CA ASP A 140 -1.67 -10.94 16.04
C ASP A 140 -1.43 -12.32 15.42
N PHE A 141 -1.95 -12.55 14.20
CA PHE A 141 -1.67 -13.77 13.44
C PHE A 141 -0.16 -13.98 13.18
N HIS A 142 0.57 -12.90 12.85
CA HIS A 142 2.03 -12.97 12.67
C HIS A 142 2.75 -13.38 13.96
N LYS A 143 2.37 -12.79 15.08
CA LYS A 143 2.94 -13.10 16.40
C LYS A 143 2.66 -14.53 16.86
N GLU A 144 1.47 -15.07 16.52
CA GLU A 144 1.07 -16.43 16.90
C GLU A 144 1.95 -17.49 16.23
N HIS A 145 2.20 -17.39 14.94
CA HIS A 145 2.98 -18.40 14.22
C HIS A 145 4.51 -18.21 14.36
N LYS A 146 5.00 -17.03 14.80
CA LYS A 146 6.41 -16.72 15.10
C LYS A 146 7.37 -17.00 13.94
N ARG A 147 6.92 -16.81 12.69
CA ARG A 147 7.73 -16.95 11.48
C ARG A 147 8.16 -15.59 10.97
N MET A 148 9.11 -15.57 10.01
CA MET A 148 9.74 -14.35 9.55
C MET A 148 8.80 -13.44 8.74
N ALA A 149 7.79 -13.99 8.09
CA ALA A 149 6.90 -13.22 7.22
C ALA A 149 5.45 -13.69 7.23
N THR A 150 4.55 -12.72 7.27
CA THR A 150 3.12 -12.91 6.98
C THR A 150 2.76 -12.10 5.75
N ILE A 151 2.12 -12.73 4.77
CA ILE A 151 1.53 -12.10 3.60
C ILE A 151 0.01 -12.11 3.71
N THR A 152 -0.66 -11.01 3.38
CA THR A 152 -2.11 -11.02 3.24
C THR A 152 -2.49 -11.65 1.91
N ALA A 153 -3.24 -12.76 1.98
CA ALA A 153 -3.81 -13.43 0.83
C ALA A 153 -5.22 -12.91 0.58
N VAL A 154 -5.51 -12.49 -0.65
CA VAL A 154 -6.81 -11.96 -1.07
C VAL A 154 -7.32 -12.69 -2.31
N LYS A 155 -8.63 -12.64 -2.54
CA LYS A 155 -9.23 -13.07 -3.80
C LYS A 155 -9.44 -11.83 -4.68
N PRO A 156 -8.82 -11.76 -5.88
CA PRO A 156 -8.99 -10.61 -6.76
C PRO A 156 -10.46 -10.54 -7.23
N PRO A 157 -11.02 -9.32 -7.42
CA PRO A 157 -12.34 -9.20 -8.04
C PRO A 157 -12.29 -9.74 -9.47
N GLY A 158 -13.30 -10.53 -9.86
CA GLY A 158 -13.40 -11.06 -11.22
C GLY A 158 -13.39 -9.95 -12.28
N ARG A 159 -12.54 -10.10 -13.27
CA ARG A 159 -12.43 -9.13 -14.39
C ARG A 159 -13.24 -9.55 -15.61
N TYR A 160 -13.49 -10.85 -15.76
CA TYR A 160 -14.11 -11.48 -16.93
C TYR A 160 -15.24 -12.42 -16.49
N GLY A 161 -16.12 -12.78 -17.43
CA GLY A 161 -17.05 -13.89 -17.24
C GLY A 161 -16.30 -15.23 -17.21
N ALA A 162 -16.60 -16.07 -16.24
CA ALA A 162 -16.05 -17.42 -16.15
C ALA A 162 -17.01 -18.43 -16.78
N LEU A 163 -16.43 -19.41 -17.50
CA LEU A 163 -17.14 -20.52 -18.12
C LEU A 163 -16.71 -21.83 -17.46
N VAL A 164 -17.67 -22.69 -17.15
CA VAL A 164 -17.40 -24.08 -16.86
C VAL A 164 -17.83 -24.89 -18.07
N LEU A 165 -16.87 -25.54 -18.71
CA LEU A 165 -17.10 -26.37 -19.90
C LEU A 165 -17.10 -27.86 -19.49
N ASP A 166 -17.84 -28.67 -20.21
CA ASP A 166 -17.68 -30.13 -20.18
C ASP A 166 -16.64 -30.60 -21.21
N GLU A 167 -16.45 -31.92 -21.29
CA GLU A 167 -15.48 -32.55 -22.19
C GLU A 167 -15.81 -32.36 -23.69
N TYR A 168 -17.03 -31.92 -24.00
CA TYR A 168 -17.51 -31.66 -25.39
C TYR A 168 -17.56 -30.15 -25.69
N ASN A 169 -16.94 -29.27 -24.83
CA ASN A 169 -16.94 -27.82 -24.96
C ASN A 169 -18.31 -27.15 -24.77
N LYS A 170 -19.31 -27.88 -24.23
CA LYS A 170 -20.59 -27.28 -23.87
C LYS A 170 -20.42 -26.42 -22.60
N VAL A 171 -20.98 -25.23 -22.63
CA VAL A 171 -21.00 -24.34 -21.46
C VAL A 171 -22.04 -24.86 -20.44
N ASN A 172 -21.58 -25.40 -19.33
CA ASN A 172 -22.43 -25.86 -18.24
C ASN A 172 -22.83 -24.71 -17.30
N THR A 173 -21.94 -23.75 -17.12
CA THR A 173 -22.20 -22.58 -16.27
C THR A 173 -21.48 -21.36 -16.85
N PHE A 174 -22.18 -20.24 -16.87
CA PHE A 174 -21.60 -18.91 -17.10
C PHE A 174 -21.82 -18.06 -15.88
N GLN A 175 -20.77 -17.45 -15.37
CA GLN A 175 -20.85 -16.51 -14.24
C GLN A 175 -20.12 -15.22 -14.60
N GLU A 176 -20.86 -14.12 -14.71
CA GLU A 176 -20.26 -12.81 -14.97
C GLU A 176 -19.49 -12.32 -13.74
N LYS A 177 -18.20 -12.06 -13.92
CA LYS A 177 -17.29 -11.53 -12.89
C LYS A 177 -17.40 -12.28 -11.56
N PRO A 178 -17.18 -13.60 -11.53
CA PRO A 178 -17.18 -14.33 -10.26
C PRO A 178 -16.15 -13.74 -9.32
N ASP A 179 -16.36 -13.91 -8.01
CA ASP A 179 -15.37 -13.51 -7.01
C ASP A 179 -14.11 -14.37 -7.16
N GLY A 180 -13.17 -13.83 -7.96
CA GLY A 180 -11.82 -14.34 -8.20
C GLY A 180 -11.72 -15.67 -8.98
N ASP A 181 -10.56 -15.91 -9.56
CA ASP A 181 -10.15 -17.16 -10.21
C ASP A 181 -9.82 -18.27 -9.19
N ARG A 182 -10.64 -18.47 -8.16
CA ARG A 182 -10.46 -19.43 -7.06
C ARG A 182 -9.09 -19.42 -6.34
N SER A 183 -8.08 -18.73 -6.89
CA SER A 183 -6.73 -18.67 -6.34
C SER A 183 -6.56 -17.46 -5.42
N TRP A 184 -5.86 -17.68 -4.32
CA TRP A 184 -5.39 -16.61 -3.46
C TRP A 184 -4.19 -15.91 -4.13
N ILE A 185 -4.16 -14.57 -4.07
CA ILE A 185 -3.05 -13.77 -4.57
C ILE A 185 -2.47 -12.90 -3.48
N ASN A 186 -1.27 -12.34 -3.73
CA ASN A 186 -0.64 -11.37 -2.86
C ASN A 186 -1.46 -10.07 -2.78
N GLY A 187 -1.98 -9.77 -1.60
CA GLY A 187 -2.78 -8.56 -1.32
C GLY A 187 -1.96 -7.33 -0.96
N GLY A 188 -0.65 -7.46 -0.84
CA GLY A 188 0.27 -6.32 -0.65
C GLY A 188 0.33 -5.74 0.76
N PHE A 189 -0.24 -6.40 1.76
CA PHE A 189 -0.10 -6.08 3.19
C PHE A 189 0.68 -7.19 3.87
N PHE A 190 1.77 -6.85 4.54
CA PHE A 190 2.67 -7.81 5.18
C PHE A 190 2.99 -7.40 6.61
N VAL A 191 3.37 -8.38 7.42
CA VAL A 191 4.13 -8.18 8.66
C VAL A 191 5.42 -8.99 8.52
N LEU A 192 6.55 -8.34 8.75
CA LEU A 192 7.88 -8.88 8.45
C LEU A 192 8.82 -8.72 9.63
N ASN A 193 9.59 -9.76 9.91
CA ASN A 193 10.77 -9.64 10.75
C ASN A 193 11.92 -8.96 9.97
N PRO A 194 12.69 -8.04 10.56
CA PRO A 194 13.76 -7.32 9.85
C PRO A 194 14.82 -8.23 9.19
N LYS A 195 15.04 -9.44 9.66
CA LYS A 195 15.96 -10.41 9.07
C LYS A 195 15.60 -10.83 7.65
N VAL A 196 14.35 -10.64 7.22
CA VAL A 196 13.96 -10.91 5.82
C VAL A 196 14.75 -10.06 4.82
N ILE A 197 15.28 -8.91 5.26
CA ILE A 197 16.05 -7.99 4.42
C ILE A 197 17.39 -8.60 4.01
N ASP A 198 17.91 -9.54 4.78
CA ASP A 198 19.16 -10.26 4.46
C ASP A 198 19.02 -11.17 3.23
N LEU A 199 17.79 -11.51 2.84
CA LEU A 199 17.48 -12.25 1.60
C LEU A 199 17.53 -11.37 0.34
N ILE A 200 17.71 -10.07 0.50
CA ILE A 200 17.74 -9.12 -0.62
C ILE A 200 19.20 -8.86 -1.00
N GLU A 201 19.60 -9.31 -2.18
CA GLU A 201 21.00 -9.21 -2.63
C GLU A 201 21.40 -7.76 -2.95
N ASN A 202 20.60 -7.07 -3.75
CA ASN A 202 20.94 -5.74 -4.27
C ASN A 202 19.69 -4.92 -4.65
N ASP A 203 19.91 -3.73 -5.21
CA ASP A 203 18.85 -2.80 -5.63
C ASP A 203 17.90 -3.35 -6.71
N TYR A 204 18.33 -4.32 -7.49
CA TYR A 204 17.55 -4.90 -8.59
C TYR A 204 16.77 -6.15 -8.17
N THR A 205 16.83 -6.54 -6.90
CA THR A 205 16.05 -7.66 -6.36
C THR A 205 14.58 -7.27 -6.26
N ASN A 206 13.71 -8.07 -6.89
CA ASN A 206 12.27 -7.98 -6.67
C ASN A 206 11.92 -8.76 -5.40
N TRP A 207 11.19 -8.13 -4.48
CA TRP A 207 10.70 -8.75 -3.25
C TRP A 207 9.84 -9.98 -3.53
N GLU A 208 9.04 -9.91 -4.59
CA GLU A 208 8.06 -10.92 -5.00
C GLU A 208 8.68 -12.18 -5.60
N GLU A 209 9.96 -12.15 -5.96
CA GLU A 209 10.70 -13.26 -6.59
C GLU A 209 11.48 -14.06 -5.55
N HIS A 210 12.81 -13.95 -5.60
CA HIS A 210 13.69 -14.74 -4.75
C HIS A 210 13.41 -14.62 -3.25
N PRO A 211 13.22 -13.42 -2.63
CA PRO A 211 12.99 -13.32 -1.20
C PRO A 211 11.73 -14.05 -0.72
N LEU A 212 10.56 -13.82 -1.37
CA LEU A 212 9.32 -14.50 -0.98
C LEU A 212 9.38 -16.00 -1.26
N SER A 213 9.97 -16.41 -2.39
CA SER A 213 10.14 -17.84 -2.72
C SER A 213 11.06 -18.53 -1.72
N SER A 214 12.15 -17.87 -1.30
CA SER A 214 13.06 -18.38 -0.29
C SER A 214 12.37 -18.58 1.06
N LEU A 215 11.60 -17.58 1.52
CA LEU A 215 10.83 -17.67 2.75
C LEU A 215 9.79 -18.81 2.70
N ALA A 216 9.11 -18.99 1.56
CA ALA A 216 8.16 -20.08 1.38
C ALA A 216 8.85 -21.45 1.45
N ASN A 217 9.98 -21.64 0.78
CA ASN A 217 10.75 -22.88 0.78
C ASN A 217 11.33 -23.22 2.17
N GLN A 218 11.61 -22.21 2.99
CA GLN A 218 12.09 -22.35 4.36
C GLN A 218 10.97 -22.52 5.39
N ASN A 219 9.69 -22.57 4.97
CA ASN A 219 8.51 -22.55 5.85
C ASN A 219 8.43 -21.31 6.76
N GLU A 220 8.97 -20.18 6.32
CA GLU A 220 9.00 -18.92 7.05
C GLU A 220 7.99 -17.89 6.52
N LEU A 221 7.15 -18.25 5.53
CA LEU A 221 6.09 -17.41 4.95
C LEU A 221 4.71 -18.00 5.26
N TYR A 222 3.89 -17.25 5.95
CA TYR A 222 2.50 -17.62 6.28
C TYR A 222 1.50 -16.66 5.63
N ALA A 223 0.30 -17.15 5.30
CA ALA A 223 -0.73 -16.38 4.63
C ALA A 223 -1.90 -16.06 5.57
N TYR A 224 -2.12 -14.78 5.83
CA TYR A 224 -3.34 -14.28 6.47
C TYR A 224 -4.43 -14.10 5.42
N LYS A 225 -5.51 -14.88 5.48
CA LYS A 225 -6.62 -14.82 4.51
C LYS A 225 -7.54 -13.64 4.81
N HIS A 226 -7.64 -12.71 3.87
CA HIS A 226 -8.57 -11.59 3.93
C HIS A 226 -9.67 -11.77 2.87
N SER A 227 -10.91 -11.89 3.33
CA SER A 227 -12.08 -12.08 2.46
C SER A 227 -12.92 -10.82 2.28
N GLY A 228 -12.50 -9.69 2.85
CA GLY A 228 -13.14 -8.40 2.74
C GLY A 228 -12.79 -7.66 1.44
N PHE A 229 -13.01 -6.37 1.44
CA PHE A 229 -12.69 -5.51 0.32
C PHE A 229 -11.19 -5.40 0.11
N TRP A 230 -10.74 -5.63 -1.12
CA TRP A 230 -9.39 -5.33 -1.58
C TRP A 230 -9.44 -4.87 -3.04
N HIS A 231 -8.76 -3.77 -3.37
CA HIS A 231 -8.70 -3.28 -4.74
C HIS A 231 -7.42 -2.48 -5.00
N PRO A 232 -6.60 -2.87 -5.99
CA PRO A 232 -5.46 -2.06 -6.44
C PRO A 232 -5.93 -0.94 -7.36
N MET A 233 -5.21 0.18 -7.38
CA MET A 233 -5.43 1.26 -8.35
C MET A 233 -4.43 1.14 -9.50
N ASP A 234 -4.62 0.22 -10.41
CA ASP A 234 -3.71 -0.03 -11.52
C ASP A 234 -4.06 0.72 -12.81
N THR A 235 -5.31 1.07 -12.99
CA THR A 235 -5.84 1.68 -14.21
C THR A 235 -6.75 2.87 -13.91
N LEU A 236 -7.07 3.70 -14.93
CA LEU A 236 -8.08 4.75 -14.80
C LEU A 236 -9.46 4.20 -14.41
N ARG A 237 -9.79 2.98 -14.83
CA ARG A 237 -11.02 2.30 -14.42
C ARG A 237 -11.05 2.08 -12.91
N ASP A 238 -9.94 1.60 -12.33
CA ASP A 238 -9.80 1.37 -10.90
C ASP A 238 -9.93 2.70 -10.13
N LYS A 239 -9.24 3.76 -10.59
CA LYS A 239 -9.36 5.11 -10.04
C LYS A 239 -10.82 5.60 -10.02
N ARG A 240 -11.53 5.45 -11.16
CA ARG A 240 -12.95 5.84 -11.27
C ARG A 240 -13.84 5.03 -10.32
N TYR A 241 -13.59 3.74 -10.20
CA TYR A 241 -14.32 2.86 -9.29
C TYR A 241 -14.12 3.26 -7.82
N LEU A 242 -12.89 3.47 -7.38
CA LEU A 242 -12.58 3.89 -6.01
C LEU A 242 -13.19 5.28 -5.69
N ASN A 243 -13.12 6.24 -6.63
CA ASN A 243 -13.76 7.54 -6.48
C ASN A 243 -15.30 7.41 -6.36
N LYS A 244 -15.92 6.51 -7.14
CA LYS A 244 -17.37 6.24 -7.05
C LYS A 244 -17.75 5.73 -5.66
N LEU A 245 -16.94 4.83 -5.05
CA LEU A 245 -17.20 4.33 -3.70
C LEU A 245 -17.16 5.45 -2.66
N ILE A 246 -16.19 6.37 -2.76
CA ILE A 246 -16.12 7.54 -1.86
C ILE A 246 -17.33 8.44 -2.05
N LYS A 247 -17.68 8.80 -3.31
CA LYS A 247 -18.83 9.65 -3.61
C LYS A 247 -20.14 9.09 -3.05
N LEU A 248 -20.30 7.77 -3.09
CA LEU A 248 -21.46 7.06 -2.55
C LEU A 248 -21.39 6.83 -1.03
N LYS A 249 -20.32 7.26 -0.34
CA LYS A 249 -20.04 6.97 1.08
C LYS A 249 -20.03 5.46 1.41
N LYS A 250 -19.58 4.65 0.45
CA LYS A 250 -19.48 3.18 0.51
C LYS A 250 -18.04 2.68 0.42
N ALA A 251 -17.06 3.51 0.75
CA ALA A 251 -15.64 3.15 0.73
C ALA A 251 -15.28 2.30 1.97
N PRO A 252 -15.07 0.96 1.84
CA PRO A 252 -14.94 0.07 3.00
C PRO A 252 -13.64 0.28 3.79
N TRP A 253 -12.60 0.83 3.14
CA TRP A 253 -11.30 1.15 3.76
C TRP A 253 -11.32 2.42 4.61
N ILE A 254 -12.40 3.22 4.54
CA ILE A 254 -12.56 4.41 5.38
C ILE A 254 -13.37 3.99 6.60
N LYS A 255 -12.66 3.72 7.69
CA LYS A 255 -13.29 3.41 8.97
C LYS A 255 -13.69 4.72 9.66
N LYS A 256 -14.87 4.72 10.28
CA LYS A 256 -15.43 5.88 11.01
C LYS A 256 -14.99 5.88 12.46
#